data_afc54b1a6dfab50861740270942f1ed0
#
_entry.id   afc54b1a6dfab50861740270942f1ed0
#
_cell.length_a   1.000
_cell.length_b   1.000
_cell.length_c   1.000
_cell.angle_alpha   90.00
_cell.angle_beta   90.00
_cell.angle_gamma   90.00
#
_symmetry.space_group_name_H-M   'P 1'
#
loop_
_entity.id
_entity.type
_entity.pdbx_description
1 polymer ?
#
loop_
_entity_poly.entity_id
_entity_poly.type
_entity_poly.pdbx_seq_one_letter_code
_entity_poly.pdbx_strand_id
1 'polypeptide(L)'
;MNKMNNTKSTHIDPAIKELFSCFFDGKPVSAELIDTSRGEDDFRNTLIITTDGGERSVLKIVSNDFTFPERILMWQRTVEDYRDLGYYCPRIFCDKSGGFPVIDYHGKRCIVYAEEFSIFKPLSDRAADGENDQAVSAKAYFKDIWSMSAQLAAKKLDHTEYPSGYCLFETFCPSDRIDEVMENALEWKKYALSLPVEFLEQVQRIWDAWSANREALKERYSRLPTSVFQADLNPTNLLIDESGAFRGVYDFNLCGRDVFLNYLMRENYADFEEEIELIRRALTIAKEHYAFSEAEKAAALPLYRCIKPLWYTRVYDLKQAGNDAAGIMHCLDRIEHYLTADIDFISYMD
;
A
#
# COMPACT_ATOMS: atom_id res chain seq x y z
N MET A 1 7.03 -6.57 -14.72
CA MET A 1 7.22 -7.67 -13.76
C MET A 1 8.71 -8.01 -13.71
N ASN A 2 9.44 -7.52 -12.71
CA ASN A 2 10.80 -7.99 -12.46
C ASN A 2 10.73 -9.42 -11.94
N LYS A 3 11.43 -10.36 -12.60
CA LYS A 3 11.61 -11.70 -12.07
C LYS A 3 12.34 -11.57 -10.73
N MET A 4 11.67 -11.93 -9.63
CA MET A 4 12.33 -12.10 -8.34
C MET A 4 13.46 -13.12 -8.52
N ASN A 5 14.70 -12.71 -8.31
CA ASN A 5 15.84 -13.61 -8.29
C ASN A 5 15.84 -14.34 -6.94
N ASN A 6 15.31 -15.54 -6.95
CA ASN A 6 15.24 -16.38 -5.77
C ASN A 6 16.45 -17.34 -5.76
N THR A 7 17.35 -17.21 -4.79
CA THR A 7 18.57 -18.01 -4.69
C THR A 7 18.59 -18.75 -3.35
N LYS A 8 18.35 -20.05 -3.40
CA LYS A 8 18.45 -20.92 -2.21
C LYS A 8 19.88 -21.45 -2.06
N SER A 9 20.47 -21.27 -0.88
CA SER A 9 21.81 -21.75 -0.53
C SER A 9 21.80 -22.58 0.76
N THR A 10 22.50 -23.70 0.74
CA THR A 10 22.83 -24.47 1.95
C THR A 10 24.12 -23.98 2.61
N HIS A 11 24.91 -23.15 1.92
CA HIS A 11 26.05 -22.47 2.50
C HIS A 11 25.63 -21.06 2.93
N ILE A 12 25.45 -20.88 4.24
CA ILE A 12 25.04 -19.60 4.83
C ILE A 12 26.31 -18.85 5.23
N ASP A 13 26.39 -17.58 4.81
CA ASP A 13 27.44 -16.66 5.21
C ASP A 13 27.54 -16.61 6.75
N PRO A 14 28.74 -16.71 7.33
CA PRO A 14 28.95 -16.57 8.78
C PRO A 14 28.32 -15.30 9.37
N ALA A 15 28.39 -14.17 8.66
CA ALA A 15 27.76 -12.92 9.09
C ALA A 15 26.23 -13.04 9.21
N ILE A 16 25.57 -13.76 8.29
CA ILE A 16 24.12 -14.02 8.36
C ILE A 16 23.79 -14.94 9.53
N LYS A 17 24.65 -15.93 9.84
CA LYS A 17 24.45 -16.80 11.03
C LYS A 17 24.55 -16.01 12.33
N GLU A 18 25.54 -15.12 12.44
CA GLU A 18 25.70 -14.23 13.59
C GLU A 18 24.49 -13.31 13.72
N LEU A 19 24.06 -12.68 12.62
CA LEU A 19 22.89 -11.82 12.57
C LEU A 19 21.62 -12.55 13.01
N PHE A 20 21.39 -13.78 12.51
CA PHE A 20 20.25 -14.61 12.91
C PHE A 20 20.25 -14.87 14.42
N SER A 21 21.43 -15.14 15.03
CA SER A 21 21.56 -15.40 16.46
C SER A 21 21.20 -14.20 17.34
N CYS A 22 21.23 -12.99 16.79
CA CYS A 22 20.76 -11.79 17.50
C CYS A 22 19.23 -11.81 17.74
N PHE A 23 18.48 -12.48 16.88
CA PHE A 23 17.01 -12.54 16.94
C PHE A 23 16.50 -13.87 17.52
N PHE A 24 17.02 -14.99 17.04
CA PHE A 24 16.47 -16.31 17.28
C PHE A 24 17.51 -17.26 17.87
N ASP A 25 17.01 -18.30 18.53
CA ASP A 25 17.78 -19.48 18.89
C ASP A 25 17.77 -20.50 17.76
N GLY A 26 18.61 -21.55 17.86
CA GLY A 26 18.74 -22.57 16.85
C GLY A 26 19.89 -22.34 15.88
N LYS A 27 20.21 -23.37 15.09
CA LYS A 27 21.32 -23.35 14.15
C LYS A 27 20.82 -23.22 12.71
N PRO A 28 21.11 -22.12 12.01
CA PRO A 28 20.74 -21.97 10.62
C PRO A 28 21.41 -23.03 9.72
N VAL A 29 20.62 -23.73 8.88
CA VAL A 29 21.11 -24.76 7.94
C VAL A 29 20.88 -24.39 6.47
N SER A 30 19.91 -23.54 6.18
CA SER A 30 19.72 -22.97 4.83
C SER A 30 19.17 -21.56 4.89
N ALA A 31 19.48 -20.79 3.85
CA ALA A 31 18.93 -19.47 3.62
C ALA A 31 18.46 -19.34 2.17
N GLU A 32 17.32 -18.70 1.97
CA GLU A 32 16.77 -18.34 0.69
C GLU A 32 16.70 -16.81 0.60
N LEU A 33 17.39 -16.23 -0.38
CA LEU A 33 17.42 -14.78 -0.60
C LEU A 33 16.37 -14.41 -1.64
N ILE A 34 15.55 -13.42 -1.27
CA ILE A 34 14.59 -12.75 -2.15
C ILE A 34 14.96 -11.26 -2.20
N ASP A 35 15.38 -10.80 -3.37
CA ASP A 35 15.70 -9.40 -3.60
C ASP A 35 14.46 -8.68 -4.12
N THR A 36 13.98 -7.70 -3.33
CA THR A 36 12.83 -6.85 -3.65
C THR A 36 13.20 -5.37 -3.76
N SER A 37 14.49 -5.08 -3.95
CA SER A 37 15.01 -3.72 -4.13
C SER A 37 14.36 -3.01 -5.32
N ARG A 38 14.06 -1.70 -5.18
CA ARG A 38 13.41 -0.89 -6.21
C ARG A 38 14.30 0.23 -6.77
N GLY A 39 15.60 0.15 -6.56
CA GLY A 39 16.58 1.14 -7.02
C GLY A 39 17.77 1.24 -6.07
N GLU A 40 18.63 2.23 -6.31
CA GLU A 40 19.82 2.43 -5.48
C GLU A 40 19.46 2.92 -4.07
N ASP A 41 18.40 3.74 -3.96
CA ASP A 41 17.96 4.36 -2.71
C ASP A 41 16.89 3.52 -1.96
N ASP A 42 16.46 2.39 -2.52
CA ASP A 42 15.48 1.50 -1.91
C ASP A 42 15.96 0.05 -2.02
N PHE A 43 16.95 -0.28 -1.20
CA PHE A 43 17.52 -1.62 -1.10
C PHE A 43 16.74 -2.47 -0.09
N ARG A 44 16.29 -3.66 -0.52
CA ARG A 44 15.48 -4.56 0.30
C ARG A 44 15.82 -6.02 0.02
N ASN A 45 16.47 -6.68 0.96
CA ASN A 45 16.72 -8.10 0.90
C ASN A 45 15.94 -8.83 2.00
N THR A 46 15.21 -9.86 1.61
CA THR A 46 14.50 -10.76 2.50
C THR A 46 15.21 -12.10 2.52
N LEU A 47 15.61 -12.56 3.69
CA LEU A 47 16.22 -13.87 3.90
C LEU A 47 15.26 -14.78 4.64
N ILE A 48 14.83 -15.88 4.02
CA ILE A 48 14.08 -16.94 4.68
C ILE A 48 15.09 -17.95 5.21
N ILE A 49 15.21 -18.05 6.52
CA ILE A 49 16.21 -18.91 7.18
C ILE A 49 15.51 -20.12 7.77
N THR A 50 16.05 -21.31 7.51
CA THR A 50 15.61 -22.57 8.11
C THR A 50 16.65 -23.08 9.09
N THR A 51 16.24 -23.46 10.30
CA THR A 51 17.10 -24.05 11.33
C THR A 51 17.21 -25.56 11.17
N ASP A 52 18.15 -26.17 11.91
CA ASP A 52 18.30 -27.63 12.03
C ASP A 52 17.07 -28.33 12.65
N GLY A 53 16.28 -27.60 13.44
CA GLY A 53 14.97 -28.04 13.95
C GLY A 53 13.83 -27.96 12.93
N GLY A 54 14.08 -27.42 11.72
CA GLY A 54 13.08 -27.21 10.67
C GLY A 54 12.24 -25.96 10.83
N GLU A 55 12.49 -25.13 11.83
CA GLU A 55 11.81 -23.86 12.03
C GLU A 55 12.25 -22.85 10.96
N ARG A 56 11.31 -22.02 10.51
CA ARG A 56 11.56 -20.97 9.51
C ARG A 56 11.31 -19.60 10.11
N SER A 57 12.17 -18.65 9.75
CA SER A 57 12.09 -17.26 10.17
C SER A 57 12.52 -16.36 9.01
N VAL A 58 12.11 -15.10 9.05
CA VAL A 58 12.42 -14.11 8.02
C VAL A 58 13.33 -13.04 8.63
N LEU A 59 14.43 -12.71 7.96
CA LEU A 59 15.22 -11.52 8.23
C LEU A 59 15.06 -10.53 7.08
N LYS A 60 14.74 -9.29 7.40
CA LYS A 60 14.67 -8.17 6.46
C LYS A 60 15.92 -7.32 6.64
N ILE A 61 16.69 -7.12 5.57
CA ILE A 61 17.89 -6.28 5.52
C ILE A 61 17.58 -5.13 4.57
N VAL A 62 17.44 -3.92 5.12
CA VAL A 62 16.85 -2.80 4.39
C VAL A 62 17.72 -1.55 4.51
N SER A 63 17.90 -0.86 3.38
CA SER A 63 18.49 0.48 3.32
C SER A 63 17.60 1.37 2.45
N ASN A 64 16.75 2.15 3.10
CA ASN A 64 15.95 3.23 2.51
C ASN A 64 15.67 4.26 3.62
N ASP A 65 15.07 5.38 3.27
CA ASP A 65 14.87 6.49 4.20
C ASP A 65 13.59 6.38 5.05
N PHE A 66 12.68 5.47 4.70
CA PHE A 66 11.42 5.26 5.44
C PHE A 66 11.43 4.07 6.39
N THR A 67 12.52 3.26 6.43
CA THR A 67 12.66 2.15 7.37
C THR A 67 13.66 2.53 8.47
N PHE A 68 13.15 2.83 9.66
CA PHE A 68 13.93 3.22 10.83
C PHE A 68 13.26 2.69 12.11
N PRO A 69 13.96 2.65 13.25
CA PRO A 69 13.49 1.98 14.47
C PRO A 69 12.08 2.34 14.89
N GLU A 70 11.74 3.62 14.94
CA GLU A 70 10.44 4.10 15.43
C GLU A 70 9.30 3.66 14.52
N ARG A 71 9.55 3.61 13.19
CA ARG A 71 8.56 3.12 12.23
C ARG A 71 8.38 1.61 12.31
N ILE A 72 9.45 0.84 12.51
CA ILE A 72 9.35 -0.61 12.71
C ILE A 72 8.59 -0.93 14.00
N LEU A 73 8.81 -0.18 15.08
CA LEU A 73 8.04 -0.30 16.34
C LEU A 73 6.54 0.01 16.11
N MET A 74 6.24 0.98 15.28
CA MET A 74 4.87 1.27 14.87
C MET A 74 4.26 0.09 14.10
N TRP A 75 4.99 -0.50 13.14
CA TRP A 75 4.53 -1.70 12.43
C TRP A 75 4.26 -2.87 13.39
N GLN A 76 5.16 -3.13 14.34
CA GLN A 76 4.95 -4.16 15.38
C GLN A 76 3.62 -3.95 16.10
N ARG A 77 3.36 -2.73 16.56
CA ARG A 77 2.13 -2.40 17.26
C ARG A 77 0.90 -2.58 16.37
N THR A 78 0.96 -2.11 15.13
CA THR A 78 -0.15 -2.27 14.19
C THR A 78 -0.43 -3.75 13.89
N VAL A 79 0.59 -4.59 13.74
CA VAL A 79 0.44 -6.05 13.61
C VAL A 79 -0.38 -6.62 14.76
N GLU A 80 -0.09 -6.23 16.01
CA GLU A 80 -0.87 -6.72 17.17
C GLU A 80 -2.31 -6.16 17.15
N ASP A 81 -2.54 -4.93 16.68
CA ASP A 81 -3.90 -4.38 16.52
C ASP A 81 -4.77 -5.21 15.54
N TYR A 82 -4.18 -5.70 14.44
CA TYR A 82 -4.85 -6.64 13.51
C TYR A 82 -5.09 -8.00 14.18
N ARG A 83 -4.11 -8.52 14.91
CA ARG A 83 -4.21 -9.81 15.63
C ARG A 83 -5.28 -9.77 16.73
N ASP A 84 -5.42 -8.65 17.43
CA ASP A 84 -6.46 -8.43 18.43
C ASP A 84 -7.89 -8.45 17.86
N LEU A 85 -8.02 -8.16 16.55
CA LEU A 85 -9.28 -8.32 15.81
C LEU A 85 -9.49 -9.73 15.28
N GLY A 86 -8.53 -10.64 15.48
CA GLY A 86 -8.59 -12.03 15.02
C GLY A 86 -8.01 -12.27 13.62
N TYR A 87 -7.39 -11.24 13.01
CA TYR A 87 -6.73 -11.39 11.72
C TYR A 87 -5.25 -11.76 11.92
N TYR A 88 -4.79 -12.76 11.16
CA TYR A 88 -3.39 -13.15 11.21
C TYR A 88 -2.50 -12.15 10.47
N CYS A 89 -1.46 -11.70 11.15
CA CYS A 89 -0.35 -10.95 10.58
C CYS A 89 0.95 -11.53 11.14
N PRO A 90 1.97 -11.81 10.31
CA PRO A 90 3.29 -12.22 10.82
C PRO A 90 3.83 -11.19 11.80
N ARG A 91 4.29 -11.66 12.97
CA ARG A 91 4.88 -10.77 13.96
C ARG A 91 6.21 -10.23 13.48
N ILE A 92 6.50 -8.99 13.83
CA ILE A 92 7.79 -8.34 13.61
C ILE A 92 8.56 -8.36 14.93
N PHE A 93 9.85 -8.66 14.88
CA PHE A 93 10.68 -8.80 16.08
C PHE A 93 11.84 -7.81 16.08
N CYS A 94 12.12 -7.21 17.23
CA CYS A 94 13.41 -6.64 17.56
C CYS A 94 14.40 -7.77 17.89
N ASP A 95 15.68 -7.45 17.97
CA ASP A 95 16.70 -8.37 18.44
C ASP A 95 16.55 -8.67 19.96
N LYS A 96 17.33 -9.61 20.48
CA LYS A 96 17.32 -10.02 21.89
C LYS A 96 17.69 -8.89 22.86
N SER A 97 18.29 -7.79 22.37
CA SER A 97 18.58 -6.59 23.16
C SER A 97 17.43 -5.57 23.16
N GLY A 98 16.39 -5.81 22.36
CA GLY A 98 15.23 -4.93 22.20
C GLY A 98 15.44 -3.85 21.14
N GLY A 99 16.43 -3.98 20.25
CA GLY A 99 16.75 -3.03 19.20
C GLY A 99 16.64 -3.60 17.79
N PHE A 100 17.13 -2.83 16.83
CA PHE A 100 17.25 -3.22 15.42
C PHE A 100 18.69 -3.04 14.99
N PRO A 101 19.45 -4.13 14.76
CA PRO A 101 20.85 -4.06 14.35
C PRO A 101 21.03 -3.23 13.06
N VAL A 102 22.09 -2.47 13.01
CA VAL A 102 22.54 -1.76 11.82
C VAL A 102 23.86 -2.37 11.39
N ILE A 103 23.91 -2.86 10.15
CA ILE A 103 25.07 -3.56 9.58
C ILE A 103 25.51 -2.94 8.26
N ASP A 104 26.75 -3.15 7.88
CA ASP A 104 27.22 -2.93 6.53
C ASP A 104 26.96 -4.20 5.70
N TYR A 105 26.08 -4.10 4.71
CA TYR A 105 25.71 -5.22 3.85
C TYR A 105 25.74 -4.79 2.39
N HIS A 106 26.57 -5.46 1.59
CA HIS A 106 26.85 -5.11 0.18
C HIS A 106 27.24 -3.63 -0.02
N GLY A 107 28.01 -3.07 0.93
CA GLY A 107 28.48 -1.67 0.87
C GLY A 107 27.40 -0.64 1.21
N LYS A 108 26.24 -1.07 1.73
CA LYS A 108 25.16 -0.19 2.20
C LYS A 108 24.99 -0.35 3.71
N ARG A 109 24.68 0.76 4.37
CA ARG A 109 24.30 0.74 5.78
C ARG A 109 22.84 0.34 5.90
N CYS A 110 22.60 -0.89 6.36
CA CYS A 110 21.27 -1.49 6.42
C CYS A 110 20.78 -1.64 7.86
N ILE A 111 19.52 -1.34 8.11
CA ILE A 111 18.80 -1.76 9.32
C ILE A 111 18.27 -3.18 9.13
N VAL A 112 18.25 -3.96 10.21
CA VAL A 112 17.76 -5.33 10.18
C VAL A 112 16.66 -5.52 11.21
N TYR A 113 15.59 -6.17 10.79
CA TYR A 113 14.53 -6.65 11.66
C TYR A 113 14.12 -8.06 11.23
N ALA A 114 13.43 -8.76 12.12
CA ALA A 114 12.96 -10.11 11.82
C ALA A 114 11.44 -10.16 11.75
N GLU A 115 10.92 -11.14 11.02
CA GLU A 115 9.50 -11.42 10.96
C GLU A 115 9.23 -12.91 11.20
N GLU A 116 8.06 -13.20 11.73
CA GLU A 116 7.50 -14.55 11.76
C GLU A 116 7.37 -15.06 10.32
N PHE A 117 7.85 -16.27 10.06
CA PHE A 117 7.54 -16.90 8.77
C PHE A 117 6.05 -17.24 8.73
N SER A 118 5.33 -16.69 7.76
CA SER A 118 3.88 -16.88 7.67
C SER A 118 3.49 -18.35 7.58
N ILE A 119 2.54 -18.77 8.41
CA ILE A 119 1.91 -20.10 8.34
C ILE A 119 0.88 -20.20 7.22
N PHE A 120 0.44 -19.07 6.68
CA PHE A 120 -0.51 -18.96 5.57
C PHE A 120 0.19 -18.48 4.31
N LYS A 121 -0.36 -18.84 3.15
CA LYS A 121 0.19 -18.46 1.85
C LYS A 121 -0.41 -17.14 1.35
N PRO A 122 0.36 -16.34 0.60
CA PRO A 122 -0.19 -15.23 -0.17
C PRO A 122 -1.23 -15.71 -1.17
N LEU A 123 -2.27 -14.91 -1.39
CA LEU A 123 -3.30 -15.19 -2.38
C LEU A 123 -2.70 -15.35 -3.80
N SER A 124 -1.66 -14.58 -4.14
CA SER A 124 -0.95 -14.67 -5.41
C SER A 124 -0.31 -16.03 -5.69
N ASP A 125 0.05 -16.79 -4.66
CA ASP A 125 0.69 -18.09 -4.83
C ASP A 125 -0.27 -19.15 -5.37
N ARG A 126 -1.58 -19.02 -5.15
CA ARG A 126 -2.61 -19.89 -5.74
C ARG A 126 -2.68 -19.79 -7.26
N ALA A 127 -2.44 -18.59 -7.82
CA ALA A 127 -2.39 -18.41 -9.27
C ALA A 127 -1.21 -19.17 -9.90
N ALA A 128 -0.08 -19.25 -9.19
CA ALA A 128 1.09 -19.99 -9.63
C ALA A 128 0.87 -21.51 -9.60
N ASP A 129 0.00 -22.00 -8.70
CA ASP A 129 -0.35 -23.42 -8.57
C ASP A 129 -1.39 -23.90 -9.62
N GLY A 130 -1.81 -23.03 -10.55
CA GLY A 130 -2.70 -23.38 -11.70
C GLY A 130 -4.19 -23.40 -11.36
N GLU A 131 -4.60 -22.85 -10.24
CA GLU A 131 -6.01 -22.61 -9.93
C GLU A 131 -6.57 -21.45 -10.77
N ASN A 132 -7.82 -21.58 -11.20
CA ASN A 132 -8.50 -20.69 -12.15
C ASN A 132 -8.45 -19.22 -11.68
N ASP A 133 -8.15 -18.27 -12.57
CA ASP A 133 -8.02 -16.81 -12.32
C ASP A 133 -9.14 -16.19 -11.47
N GLN A 134 -10.36 -16.74 -11.50
CA GLN A 134 -11.48 -16.24 -10.70
C GLN A 134 -11.36 -16.54 -9.19
N ALA A 135 -10.68 -17.64 -8.82
CA ALA A 135 -10.47 -17.98 -7.40
C ALA A 135 -9.35 -17.15 -6.76
N VAL A 136 -8.52 -16.52 -7.58
CA VAL A 136 -7.30 -15.81 -7.16
C VAL A 136 -7.48 -14.29 -7.08
N SER A 137 -8.65 -13.79 -7.45
CA SER A 137 -8.93 -12.35 -7.42
C SER A 137 -9.17 -11.86 -5.99
N ALA A 138 -8.53 -10.73 -5.60
CA ALA A 138 -8.86 -10.02 -4.36
C ALA A 138 -10.36 -9.71 -4.23
N LYS A 139 -11.09 -9.62 -5.35
CA LYS A 139 -12.55 -9.46 -5.39
C LYS A 139 -13.30 -10.59 -4.69
N ALA A 140 -12.77 -11.82 -4.63
CA ALA A 140 -13.38 -12.93 -3.91
C ALA A 140 -13.40 -12.69 -2.38
N TYR A 141 -12.45 -11.94 -1.86
CA TYR A 141 -12.29 -11.62 -0.43
C TYR A 141 -12.74 -10.20 -0.09
N PHE A 142 -13.43 -9.55 -0.99
CA PHE A 142 -13.80 -8.15 -0.91
C PHE A 142 -14.54 -7.81 0.40
N LYS A 143 -15.45 -8.68 0.83
CA LYS A 143 -16.18 -8.50 2.10
C LYS A 143 -15.23 -8.60 3.30
N ASP A 144 -14.36 -9.60 3.32
CA ASP A 144 -13.45 -9.83 4.44
C ASP A 144 -12.46 -8.66 4.60
N ILE A 145 -11.90 -8.18 3.48
CA ILE A 145 -10.97 -7.07 3.42
C ILE A 145 -11.61 -5.78 3.97
N TRP A 146 -12.81 -5.44 3.51
CA TRP A 146 -13.44 -4.19 3.93
C TRP A 146 -14.05 -4.26 5.32
N SER A 147 -14.50 -5.45 5.77
CA SER A 147 -14.89 -5.66 7.17
C SER A 147 -13.68 -5.49 8.10
N MET A 148 -12.53 -6.06 7.77
CA MET A 148 -11.28 -5.91 8.52
C MET A 148 -10.86 -4.43 8.60
N SER A 149 -10.79 -3.77 7.45
CA SER A 149 -10.37 -2.36 7.37
C SER A 149 -11.29 -1.42 8.14
N ALA A 150 -12.62 -1.65 8.07
CA ALA A 150 -13.60 -0.86 8.81
C ALA A 150 -13.53 -1.09 10.33
N GLN A 151 -13.25 -2.31 10.78
CA GLN A 151 -13.03 -2.61 12.22
C GLN A 151 -11.79 -1.88 12.75
N LEU A 152 -10.70 -1.81 11.96
CA LEU A 152 -9.52 -1.01 12.32
C LEU A 152 -9.81 0.49 12.35
N ALA A 153 -10.56 0.99 11.36
CA ALA A 153 -10.99 2.38 11.35
C ALA A 153 -11.81 2.74 12.60
N ALA A 154 -12.71 1.83 13.03
CA ALA A 154 -13.53 2.01 14.23
C ALA A 154 -12.72 2.07 15.53
N LYS A 155 -11.55 1.44 15.58
CA LYS A 155 -10.63 1.55 16.72
C LYS A 155 -10.03 2.95 16.87
N LYS A 156 -9.97 3.76 15.79
CA LYS A 156 -9.35 5.09 15.79
C LYS A 156 -7.96 5.09 16.42
N LEU A 157 -7.12 4.18 15.92
CA LEU A 157 -5.75 4.02 16.42
C LEU A 157 -4.96 5.32 16.24
N ASP A 158 -4.32 5.78 17.32
CA ASP A 158 -3.61 7.05 17.42
C ASP A 158 -2.14 6.90 17.89
N HIS A 159 -1.63 5.68 17.80
CA HIS A 159 -0.30 5.34 18.35
C HIS A 159 0.87 5.82 17.49
N THR A 160 0.61 6.54 16.41
CA THR A 160 1.66 7.06 15.53
C THR A 160 1.27 8.36 14.83
N GLU A 161 2.27 9.22 14.63
CA GLU A 161 2.18 10.39 13.75
C GLU A 161 2.69 10.09 12.32
N TYR A 162 3.33 8.94 12.10
CA TYR A 162 3.85 8.59 10.79
C TYR A 162 2.70 8.29 9.81
N PRO A 163 2.64 9.04 8.67
CA PRO A 163 1.60 8.80 7.67
C PRO A 163 1.80 7.49 6.96
N SER A 164 0.72 6.94 6.41
CA SER A 164 0.77 5.82 5.46
C SER A 164 1.43 6.22 4.15
N GLY A 165 1.85 5.25 3.34
CA GLY A 165 2.36 5.50 1.98
C GLY A 165 1.34 6.20 1.07
N TYR A 166 0.08 6.28 1.47
CA TYR A 166 -1.02 6.84 0.69
C TYR A 166 -1.66 8.08 1.29
N CYS A 167 -1.16 8.57 2.42
CA CYS A 167 -1.73 9.73 3.10
C CYS A 167 -1.65 10.98 2.21
N LEU A 168 -2.74 11.77 2.18
CA LEU A 168 -2.79 13.02 1.44
C LEU A 168 -2.25 14.18 2.27
N PHE A 169 -1.63 15.15 1.59
CA PHE A 169 -1.09 16.39 2.16
C PHE A 169 0.07 16.21 3.15
N GLU A 170 0.54 14.98 3.32
CA GLU A 170 1.70 14.62 4.15
C GLU A 170 2.64 13.74 3.35
N THR A 171 3.92 13.68 3.75
CA THR A 171 4.94 12.90 3.06
C THR A 171 5.21 11.60 3.78
N PHE A 172 5.28 10.51 3.05
CA PHE A 172 5.59 9.19 3.61
C PHE A 172 7.07 9.03 3.92
N CYS A 173 7.94 9.29 2.93
CA CYS A 173 9.37 9.25 3.14
C CYS A 173 9.87 10.60 3.69
N PRO A 174 10.83 10.62 4.63
CA PRO A 174 11.44 11.86 5.10
C PRO A 174 12.09 12.71 4.01
N SER A 175 12.53 12.09 2.91
CA SER A 175 13.08 12.79 1.73
C SER A 175 12.03 13.40 0.82
N ASP A 176 10.76 12.98 0.90
CA ASP A 176 9.69 13.50 0.06
C ASP A 176 9.37 14.95 0.44
N ARG A 177 8.91 15.71 -0.53
CA ARG A 177 8.48 17.11 -0.34
C ARG A 177 6.98 17.30 -0.50
N ILE A 178 6.33 16.36 -1.14
CA ILE A 178 4.90 16.36 -1.48
C ILE A 178 4.36 14.94 -1.38
N ASP A 179 3.06 14.79 -1.22
CA ASP A 179 2.44 13.47 -1.26
C ASP A 179 2.39 12.90 -2.68
N GLU A 180 2.23 11.58 -2.78
CA GLU A 180 2.21 10.83 -4.04
C GLU A 180 1.15 11.34 -5.04
N VAL A 181 -0.02 11.77 -4.57
CA VAL A 181 -1.08 12.29 -5.46
C VAL A 181 -0.65 13.59 -6.13
N MET A 182 0.04 14.48 -5.39
CA MET A 182 0.62 15.70 -5.97
C MET A 182 1.78 15.37 -6.91
N GLU A 183 2.61 14.39 -6.58
CA GLU A 183 3.72 13.96 -7.44
C GLU A 183 3.20 13.47 -8.79
N ASN A 184 2.22 12.55 -8.76
CA ASN A 184 1.56 12.04 -9.96
C ASN A 184 0.90 13.16 -10.80
N ALA A 185 0.26 14.12 -10.15
CA ALA A 185 -0.38 15.25 -10.81
C ALA A 185 0.66 16.17 -11.48
N LEU A 186 1.80 16.41 -10.84
CA LEU A 186 2.88 17.22 -11.43
C LEU A 186 3.56 16.51 -12.59
N GLU A 187 3.77 15.19 -12.51
CA GLU A 187 4.29 14.40 -13.63
C GLU A 187 3.33 14.45 -14.83
N TRP A 188 2.03 14.23 -14.57
CA TRP A 188 1.01 14.34 -15.60
C TRP A 188 1.02 15.74 -16.24
N LYS A 189 0.98 16.81 -15.45
CA LYS A 189 1.01 18.19 -15.95
C LYS A 189 2.22 18.46 -16.81
N LYS A 190 3.40 18.06 -16.33
CA LYS A 190 4.66 18.23 -17.07
C LYS A 190 4.60 17.60 -18.46
N TYR A 191 4.06 16.39 -18.57
CA TYR A 191 3.90 15.71 -19.85
C TYR A 191 2.79 16.35 -20.69
N ALA A 192 1.62 16.63 -20.10
CA ALA A 192 0.49 17.21 -20.80
C ALA A 192 0.78 18.59 -21.41
N LEU A 193 1.64 19.39 -20.80
CA LEU A 193 2.12 20.67 -21.37
C LEU A 193 3.02 20.50 -22.63
N SER A 194 3.48 19.30 -22.93
CA SER A 194 4.21 18.99 -24.16
C SER A 194 3.33 18.54 -25.32
N LEU A 195 2.02 18.40 -25.09
CA LEU A 195 1.04 18.04 -26.13
C LEU A 195 0.88 19.16 -27.17
N PRO A 196 0.33 18.85 -28.37
CA PRO A 196 0.00 19.85 -29.37
C PRO A 196 -0.86 20.99 -28.82
N VAL A 197 -0.71 22.17 -29.38
CA VAL A 197 -1.31 23.43 -28.87
C VAL A 197 -2.83 23.37 -28.74
N GLU A 198 -3.50 22.63 -29.58
CA GLU A 198 -4.96 22.43 -29.58
C GLU A 198 -5.49 21.76 -28.30
N PHE A 199 -4.65 21.04 -27.56
CA PHE A 199 -5.05 20.38 -26.29
C PHE A 199 -4.75 21.21 -25.05
N LEU A 200 -3.89 22.23 -25.16
CA LEU A 200 -3.38 22.96 -23.98
C LEU A 200 -4.46 23.68 -23.19
N GLU A 201 -5.53 24.17 -23.85
CA GLU A 201 -6.65 24.80 -23.16
C GLU A 201 -7.38 23.78 -22.26
N GLN A 202 -7.61 22.55 -22.74
CA GLN A 202 -8.22 21.48 -21.97
C GLN A 202 -7.29 21.04 -20.81
N VAL A 203 -6.01 20.90 -21.08
CA VAL A 203 -5.00 20.61 -20.02
C VAL A 203 -5.05 21.65 -18.91
N GLN A 204 -5.16 22.92 -19.26
CA GLN A 204 -5.22 24.00 -18.26
C GLN A 204 -6.53 23.95 -17.46
N ARG A 205 -7.68 23.71 -18.11
CA ARG A 205 -8.98 23.53 -17.40
C ARG A 205 -8.94 22.36 -16.42
N ILE A 206 -8.40 21.21 -16.83
CA ILE A 206 -8.23 20.04 -15.97
C ILE A 206 -7.38 20.39 -14.74
N TRP A 207 -6.22 21.01 -14.98
CA TRP A 207 -5.32 21.40 -13.90
C TRP A 207 -5.97 22.37 -12.91
N ASP A 208 -6.65 23.40 -13.39
CA ASP A 208 -7.28 24.41 -12.56
C ASP A 208 -8.42 23.82 -11.73
N ALA A 209 -9.27 22.97 -12.35
CA ALA A 209 -10.37 22.29 -11.67
C ALA A 209 -9.85 21.34 -10.58
N TRP A 210 -8.84 20.51 -10.90
CA TRP A 210 -8.23 19.61 -9.94
C TRP A 210 -7.55 20.34 -8.78
N SER A 211 -6.75 21.37 -9.09
CA SER A 211 -6.02 22.14 -8.09
C SER A 211 -6.97 22.87 -7.14
N ALA A 212 -8.05 23.46 -7.67
CA ALA A 212 -9.07 24.13 -6.87
C ALA A 212 -9.80 23.14 -5.92
N ASN A 213 -10.15 21.94 -6.43
CA ASN A 213 -10.77 20.90 -5.61
C ASN A 213 -9.81 20.43 -4.49
N ARG A 214 -8.54 20.21 -4.83
CA ARG A 214 -7.53 19.77 -3.85
C ARG A 214 -7.31 20.84 -2.75
N GLU A 215 -7.19 22.11 -3.11
CA GLU A 215 -7.00 23.18 -2.14
C GLU A 215 -8.23 23.32 -1.21
N ALA A 216 -9.45 23.26 -1.77
CA ALA A 216 -10.68 23.28 -0.97
C ALA A 216 -10.83 22.06 -0.05
N LEU A 217 -10.27 20.90 -0.44
CA LEU A 217 -10.30 19.69 0.37
C LEU A 217 -9.35 19.75 1.57
N LYS A 218 -8.18 20.41 1.43
CA LYS A 218 -7.07 20.34 2.40
C LYS A 218 -7.49 20.62 3.84
N GLU A 219 -8.21 21.73 4.08
CA GLU A 219 -8.67 22.11 5.43
C GLU A 219 -9.69 21.11 5.99
N ARG A 220 -10.57 20.57 5.13
CA ARG A 220 -11.57 19.58 5.53
C ARG A 220 -10.88 18.25 5.87
N TYR A 221 -9.94 17.82 5.04
CA TYR A 221 -9.20 16.56 5.20
C TYR A 221 -8.45 16.49 6.53
N SER A 222 -7.81 17.59 6.94
CA SER A 222 -7.07 17.66 8.21
C SER A 222 -7.94 17.47 9.47
N ARG A 223 -9.26 17.53 9.34
CA ARG A 223 -10.21 17.34 10.44
C ARG A 223 -10.92 15.99 10.40
N LEU A 224 -10.64 15.17 9.38
CA LEU A 224 -11.24 13.84 9.27
C LEU A 224 -10.62 12.88 10.30
N PRO A 225 -11.41 11.93 10.81
CA PRO A 225 -10.88 10.92 11.71
C PRO A 225 -9.84 10.03 11.00
N THR A 226 -8.79 9.69 11.72
CA THR A 226 -7.72 8.83 11.25
C THR A 226 -7.67 7.53 12.04
N SER A 227 -7.05 6.53 11.46
CA SER A 227 -6.60 5.30 12.12
C SER A 227 -5.29 4.83 11.48
N VAL A 228 -4.78 3.69 11.86
CA VAL A 228 -3.54 3.13 11.31
C VAL A 228 -3.87 1.91 10.47
N PHE A 229 -3.35 1.86 9.23
CA PHE A 229 -3.63 0.82 8.25
C PHE A 229 -2.33 0.25 7.67
N GLN A 230 -2.39 -1.02 7.24
CA GLN A 230 -1.31 -1.70 6.53
C GLN A 230 -0.98 -1.03 5.18
N ALA A 231 -1.99 -0.45 4.52
CA ALA A 231 -1.90 0.41 3.34
C ALA A 231 -1.34 -0.23 2.05
N ASP A 232 -1.57 -1.55 1.84
CA ASP A 232 -1.27 -2.23 0.57
C ASP A 232 -2.03 -3.56 0.48
N LEU A 233 -3.27 -3.54 -0.01
CA LEU A 233 -4.15 -4.72 -0.10
C LEU A 233 -4.00 -5.50 -1.41
N ASN A 234 -2.80 -5.50 -1.98
CA ASN A 234 -2.52 -6.31 -3.16
C ASN A 234 -2.68 -7.81 -2.88
N PRO A 235 -3.06 -8.65 -3.88
CA PRO A 235 -3.15 -10.10 -3.71
C PRO A 235 -1.88 -10.76 -3.18
N THR A 236 -0.71 -10.14 -3.41
CA THR A 236 0.56 -10.57 -2.83
C THR A 236 0.63 -10.43 -1.32
N ASN A 237 -0.19 -9.56 -0.73
CA ASN A 237 -0.18 -9.21 0.69
C ASN A 237 -1.40 -9.76 1.46
N LEU A 238 -2.32 -10.45 0.79
CA LEU A 238 -3.48 -11.10 1.40
C LEU A 238 -3.13 -12.55 1.73
N LEU A 239 -3.42 -12.98 2.96
CA LEU A 239 -3.11 -14.31 3.45
C LEU A 239 -4.36 -15.19 3.50
N ILE A 240 -4.24 -16.40 2.97
CA ILE A 240 -5.29 -17.42 2.92
C ILE A 240 -4.80 -18.75 3.46
N ASP A 241 -5.69 -19.52 4.06
CA ASP A 241 -5.38 -20.88 4.49
C ASP A 241 -5.55 -21.92 3.37
N GLU A 242 -5.30 -23.19 3.69
CA GLU A 242 -5.42 -24.31 2.75
C GLU A 242 -6.84 -24.50 2.21
N SER A 243 -7.87 -24.12 2.98
CA SER A 243 -9.27 -24.14 2.53
C SER A 243 -9.62 -22.98 1.61
N GLY A 244 -8.73 -21.98 1.50
CA GLY A 244 -8.95 -20.75 0.77
C GLY A 244 -9.68 -19.68 1.57
N ALA A 245 -9.82 -19.81 2.87
CA ALA A 245 -10.40 -18.76 3.69
C ALA A 245 -9.39 -17.63 3.94
N PHE A 246 -9.88 -16.38 3.89
CA PHE A 246 -9.09 -15.21 4.27
C PHE A 246 -8.66 -15.28 5.73
N ARG A 247 -7.40 -15.00 6.00
CA ARG A 247 -6.83 -15.05 7.35
C ARG A 247 -6.25 -13.72 7.81
N GLY A 248 -5.79 -12.88 6.91
CA GLY A 248 -5.21 -11.60 7.27
C GLY A 248 -4.28 -11.02 6.20
N VAL A 249 -3.35 -10.21 6.64
CA VAL A 249 -2.44 -9.46 5.75
C VAL A 249 -1.00 -9.50 6.25
N TYR A 250 -0.06 -9.20 5.37
CA TYR A 250 1.35 -8.98 5.72
C TYR A 250 1.96 -7.85 4.87
N ASP A 251 3.27 -7.60 5.02
CA ASP A 251 4.01 -6.50 4.39
C ASP A 251 3.51 -5.11 4.84
N PHE A 252 3.98 -4.70 6.02
CA PHE A 252 3.60 -3.44 6.67
C PHE A 252 4.50 -2.25 6.27
N ASN A 253 5.29 -2.36 5.23
CA ASN A 253 6.27 -1.34 4.85
C ASN A 253 5.65 0.02 4.45
N LEU A 254 4.39 0.04 3.98
CA LEU A 254 3.62 1.25 3.69
C LEU A 254 2.65 1.65 4.81
N CYS A 255 2.65 0.87 5.91
CA CYS A 255 1.76 1.10 7.05
C CYS A 255 1.97 2.48 7.66
N GLY A 256 0.86 3.08 8.11
CA GLY A 256 0.86 4.33 8.83
C GLY A 256 -0.53 4.88 9.08
N ARG A 257 -0.57 6.08 9.66
CA ARG A 257 -1.80 6.82 9.94
C ARG A 257 -2.42 7.32 8.63
N ASP A 258 -3.72 7.12 8.47
CA ASP A 258 -4.47 7.63 7.32
C ASP A 258 -5.93 7.90 7.67
N VAL A 259 -6.61 8.65 6.81
CA VAL A 259 -8.07 8.77 6.80
C VAL A 259 -8.67 7.52 6.17
N PHE A 260 -9.59 6.85 6.85
CA PHE A 260 -10.19 5.60 6.36
C PHE A 260 -10.80 5.75 4.97
N LEU A 261 -11.49 6.84 4.71
CA LEU A 261 -12.11 7.10 3.41
C LEU A 261 -11.07 7.25 2.29
N ASN A 262 -9.90 7.85 2.57
CA ASN A 262 -8.78 7.92 1.63
C ASN A 262 -8.25 6.52 1.31
N TYR A 263 -7.96 5.73 2.34
CA TYR A 263 -7.51 4.36 2.21
C TYR A 263 -8.49 3.51 1.39
N LEU A 264 -9.80 3.58 1.73
CA LEU A 264 -10.84 2.86 1.00
C LEU A 264 -10.90 3.25 -0.48
N MET A 265 -10.86 4.54 -0.80
CA MET A 265 -10.93 4.99 -2.19
C MET A 265 -9.69 4.59 -2.99
N ARG A 266 -8.51 4.63 -2.39
CA ARG A 266 -7.26 4.27 -3.07
C ARG A 266 -7.16 2.79 -3.40
N GLU A 267 -7.53 1.93 -2.47
CA GLU A 267 -7.46 0.47 -2.63
C GLU A 267 -8.51 -0.08 -3.63
N ASN A 268 -9.58 0.68 -3.93
CA ASN A 268 -10.54 0.33 -4.96
C ASN A 268 -10.11 0.97 -6.30
N TYR A 269 -9.60 0.15 -7.20
CA TYR A 269 -9.08 0.56 -8.50
C TYR A 269 -9.63 -0.34 -9.62
N ALA A 270 -10.22 0.29 -10.63
CA ALA A 270 -10.74 -0.34 -11.84
C ALA A 270 -10.99 0.73 -12.93
N ASP A 271 -11.67 0.38 -14.01
CA ASP A 271 -12.25 1.37 -14.93
C ASP A 271 -13.38 2.15 -14.23
N PHE A 272 -13.69 3.35 -14.73
CA PHE A 272 -14.51 4.36 -14.05
C PHE A 272 -15.79 3.81 -13.41
N GLU A 273 -16.67 3.18 -14.19
CA GLU A 273 -17.95 2.68 -13.69
C GLU A 273 -17.77 1.53 -12.69
N GLU A 274 -16.86 0.60 -12.98
CA GLU A 274 -16.55 -0.50 -12.07
C GLU A 274 -15.89 0.01 -10.77
N GLU A 275 -15.03 1.01 -10.86
CA GLU A 275 -14.37 1.62 -9.70
C GLU A 275 -15.39 2.26 -8.74
N ILE A 276 -16.35 3.02 -9.29
CA ILE A 276 -17.42 3.63 -8.50
C ILE A 276 -18.24 2.55 -7.79
N GLU A 277 -18.59 1.47 -8.50
CA GLU A 277 -19.35 0.38 -7.92
C GLU A 277 -18.55 -0.37 -6.83
N LEU A 278 -17.24 -0.56 -7.02
CA LEU A 278 -16.38 -1.14 -6.00
C LEU A 278 -16.33 -0.25 -4.75
N ILE A 279 -16.19 1.06 -4.90
CA ILE A 279 -16.20 2.01 -3.78
C ILE A 279 -17.55 1.96 -3.06
N ARG A 280 -18.68 1.98 -3.75
CA ARG A 280 -20.02 1.88 -3.17
C ARG A 280 -20.21 0.60 -2.36
N ARG A 281 -19.79 -0.52 -2.91
CA ARG A 281 -19.82 -1.82 -2.20
C ARG A 281 -18.92 -1.82 -0.97
N ALA A 282 -17.72 -1.25 -1.07
CA ALA A 282 -16.79 -1.12 0.06
C ALA A 282 -17.41 -0.26 1.19
N LEU A 283 -18.03 0.87 0.84
CA LEU A 283 -18.73 1.73 1.79
C LEU A 283 -19.90 0.99 2.47
N THR A 284 -20.69 0.24 1.68
CA THR A 284 -21.81 -0.58 2.20
C THR A 284 -21.35 -1.64 3.21
N ILE A 285 -20.21 -2.29 2.95
CA ILE A 285 -19.64 -3.26 3.89
C ILE A 285 -19.06 -2.53 5.11
N ALA A 286 -18.34 -1.43 4.86
CA ALA A 286 -17.67 -0.69 5.91
C ALA A 286 -18.64 -0.14 6.95
N LYS A 287 -19.81 0.35 6.55
CA LYS A 287 -20.84 0.89 7.49
C LYS A 287 -21.40 -0.16 8.48
N GLU A 288 -21.22 -1.45 8.21
CA GLU A 288 -21.58 -2.51 9.18
C GLU A 288 -20.69 -2.46 10.43
N HIS A 289 -19.49 -1.86 10.34
CA HIS A 289 -18.47 -1.83 11.38
C HIS A 289 -17.97 -0.41 11.75
N TYR A 290 -18.20 0.57 10.89
CA TYR A 290 -17.70 1.93 11.04
C TYR A 290 -18.82 2.97 10.78
N ALA A 291 -19.02 3.89 11.71
CA ALA A 291 -19.98 4.97 11.55
C ALA A 291 -19.29 6.18 10.91
N PHE A 292 -19.59 6.43 9.64
CA PHE A 292 -19.10 7.61 8.93
C PHE A 292 -19.66 8.89 9.50
N SER A 293 -18.80 9.86 9.78
CA SER A 293 -19.20 11.19 10.24
C SER A 293 -19.74 12.05 9.10
N GLU A 294 -20.52 13.07 9.42
CA GLU A 294 -21.00 14.06 8.42
C GLU A 294 -19.84 14.76 7.70
N ALA A 295 -18.69 14.92 8.37
CA ALA A 295 -17.49 15.49 7.75
C ALA A 295 -16.91 14.56 6.67
N GLU A 296 -16.89 13.25 6.91
CA GLU A 296 -16.44 12.25 5.92
C GLU A 296 -17.41 12.17 4.75
N LYS A 297 -18.72 12.13 5.01
CA LYS A 297 -19.74 12.17 3.96
C LYS A 297 -19.58 13.40 3.06
N ALA A 298 -19.41 14.58 3.65
CA ALA A 298 -19.18 15.82 2.89
C ALA A 298 -17.84 15.87 2.14
N ALA A 299 -16.85 15.07 2.57
CA ALA A 299 -15.53 14.98 1.93
C ALA A 299 -15.46 13.91 0.82
N ALA A 300 -16.42 12.96 0.75
CA ALA A 300 -16.32 11.79 -0.10
C ALA A 300 -16.11 12.12 -1.59
N LEU A 301 -16.99 12.93 -2.19
CA LEU A 301 -16.85 13.30 -3.59
C LEU A 301 -15.64 14.22 -3.86
N PRO A 302 -15.35 15.26 -3.07
CA PRO A 302 -14.11 16.03 -3.19
C PRO A 302 -12.84 15.17 -3.09
N LEU A 303 -12.82 14.18 -2.21
CA LEU A 303 -11.70 13.25 -2.04
C LEU A 303 -11.50 12.36 -3.27
N TYR A 304 -12.58 11.76 -3.80
CA TYR A 304 -12.55 11.02 -5.05
C TYR A 304 -11.99 11.86 -6.20
N ARG A 305 -12.48 13.10 -6.37
CA ARG A 305 -12.01 14.06 -7.37
C ARG A 305 -10.57 14.54 -7.15
N CYS A 306 -10.03 14.36 -5.95
CA CYS A 306 -8.62 14.64 -5.67
C CYS A 306 -7.71 13.47 -6.08
N ILE A 307 -8.12 12.23 -5.78
CA ILE A 307 -7.28 11.04 -5.92
C ILE A 307 -7.30 10.50 -7.37
N LYS A 308 -8.48 10.33 -7.95
CA LYS A 308 -8.68 9.48 -9.14
C LYS A 308 -8.41 10.15 -10.49
N PRO A 309 -8.69 11.45 -10.71
CA PRO A 309 -8.49 12.08 -12.01
C PRO A 309 -7.06 12.02 -12.51
N LEU A 310 -6.09 12.36 -11.67
CA LEU A 310 -4.66 12.39 -11.98
C LEU A 310 -3.91 11.20 -11.34
N TRP A 311 -4.52 10.00 -11.40
CA TRP A 311 -3.93 8.75 -10.94
C TRP A 311 -2.64 8.44 -11.69
N TYR A 312 -1.70 7.73 -11.08
CA TYR A 312 -0.36 7.46 -11.63
C TYR A 312 -0.36 6.88 -13.06
N THR A 313 -1.42 6.17 -13.45
CA THR A 313 -1.53 5.62 -14.82
C THR A 313 -1.83 6.67 -15.89
N ARG A 314 -2.35 7.85 -15.54
CA ARG A 314 -2.82 8.86 -16.52
C ARG A 314 -1.70 9.43 -17.39
N VAL A 315 -0.51 9.59 -16.83
CA VAL A 315 0.66 9.99 -17.62
C VAL A 315 1.08 8.89 -18.59
N TYR A 316 0.96 7.64 -18.16
CA TYR A 316 1.23 6.49 -19.02
C TYR A 316 0.23 6.37 -20.17
N ASP A 317 -1.07 6.53 -19.88
CA ASP A 317 -2.14 6.55 -20.90
C ASP A 317 -1.86 7.60 -21.98
N LEU A 318 -1.49 8.83 -21.59
CA LEU A 318 -1.11 9.89 -22.53
C LEU A 318 0.15 9.54 -23.35
N LYS A 319 1.16 8.96 -22.72
CA LYS A 319 2.38 8.49 -23.40
C LYS A 319 2.06 7.40 -24.44
N GLN A 320 1.12 6.51 -24.14
CA GLN A 320 0.65 5.46 -25.05
C GLN A 320 -0.11 6.03 -26.24
N ALA A 321 -0.94 7.07 -26.04
CA ALA A 321 -1.64 7.77 -27.14
C ALA A 321 -0.64 8.42 -28.12
N GLY A 322 0.56 8.82 -27.67
CA GLY A 322 1.62 9.35 -28.54
C GLY A 322 1.16 10.60 -29.30
N ASN A 323 1.12 10.51 -30.65
CA ASN A 323 0.68 11.59 -31.53
C ASN A 323 -0.77 11.36 -32.06
N ASP A 324 -1.48 10.37 -31.57
CA ASP A 324 -2.86 10.13 -31.95
C ASP A 324 -3.79 11.14 -31.28
N ALA A 325 -4.29 12.11 -32.05
CA ALA A 325 -5.16 13.17 -31.56
C ALA A 325 -6.45 12.62 -30.91
N ALA A 326 -7.03 11.55 -31.46
CA ALA A 326 -8.24 10.92 -30.89
C ALA A 326 -7.92 10.23 -29.56
N GLY A 327 -6.78 9.56 -29.45
CA GLY A 327 -6.30 8.94 -28.22
C GLY A 327 -6.02 9.96 -27.14
N ILE A 328 -5.34 11.07 -27.48
CA ILE A 328 -5.08 12.19 -26.53
C ILE A 328 -6.42 12.77 -26.04
N MET A 329 -7.35 13.09 -26.93
CA MET A 329 -8.66 13.64 -26.58
C MET A 329 -9.39 12.68 -25.62
N HIS A 330 -9.42 11.39 -25.93
CA HIS A 330 -10.05 10.39 -25.08
C HIS A 330 -9.45 10.36 -23.66
N CYS A 331 -8.10 10.44 -23.53
CA CYS A 331 -7.45 10.51 -22.23
C CYS A 331 -7.83 11.76 -21.43
N LEU A 332 -7.88 12.93 -22.07
CA LEU A 332 -8.24 14.18 -21.44
C LEU A 332 -9.71 14.22 -21.03
N ASP A 333 -10.62 13.80 -21.93
CA ASP A 333 -12.07 13.72 -21.67
C ASP A 333 -12.36 12.79 -20.48
N ARG A 334 -11.65 11.68 -20.41
CA ARG A 334 -11.77 10.76 -19.27
C ARG A 334 -11.39 11.44 -17.94
N ILE A 335 -10.34 12.24 -17.91
CA ILE A 335 -9.94 12.98 -16.71
C ILE A 335 -10.97 14.05 -16.35
N GLU A 336 -11.47 14.83 -17.32
CA GLU A 336 -12.56 15.80 -17.11
C GLU A 336 -13.82 15.12 -16.57
N HIS A 337 -14.14 13.91 -17.05
CA HIS A 337 -15.26 13.13 -16.55
C HIS A 337 -15.11 12.78 -15.07
N TYR A 338 -13.93 12.32 -14.62
CA TYR A 338 -13.65 12.09 -13.20
C TYR A 338 -13.82 13.35 -12.35
N LEU A 339 -13.50 14.53 -12.88
CA LEU A 339 -13.61 15.80 -12.16
C LEU A 339 -15.04 16.32 -12.08
N THR A 340 -15.88 16.02 -13.05
CA THR A 340 -17.22 16.63 -13.21
C THR A 340 -18.37 15.68 -12.88
N ALA A 341 -18.16 14.36 -12.90
CA ALA A 341 -19.21 13.38 -12.62
C ALA A 341 -19.83 13.63 -11.23
N ASP A 342 -21.17 13.64 -11.18
CA ASP A 342 -21.91 13.68 -9.94
C ASP A 342 -22.16 12.26 -9.43
N ILE A 343 -21.42 11.88 -8.37
CA ILE A 343 -21.41 10.54 -7.84
C ILE A 343 -21.97 10.55 -6.42
N ASP A 344 -23.04 9.84 -6.19
CA ASP A 344 -23.56 9.60 -4.84
C ASP A 344 -22.74 8.50 -4.15
N PHE A 345 -21.99 8.91 -3.14
CA PHE A 345 -21.36 8.02 -2.18
C PHE A 345 -22.09 8.05 -0.82
N ILE A 346 -22.82 9.12 -0.51
CA ILE A 346 -23.41 9.36 0.80
C ILE A 346 -24.44 8.29 1.14
N SER A 347 -25.33 7.95 0.20
CA SER A 347 -26.34 6.90 0.39
C SER A 347 -25.78 5.53 0.77
N TYR A 348 -24.51 5.29 0.53
CA TYR A 348 -23.80 4.04 0.87
C TYR A 348 -23.05 4.11 2.21
N MET A 349 -22.95 5.33 2.78
CA MET A 349 -22.32 5.58 4.08
C MET A 349 -23.35 5.67 5.24
N ASP A 350 -24.64 5.83 4.91
CA ASP A 350 -25.78 5.88 5.85
C ASP A 350 -26.22 4.42 6.31
#